data_680360ad2d705bed86695b95e0d7b25f
#
_entry.id   680360ad2d705bed86695b95e0d7b25f
#
_cell.length_a   1.000
_cell.length_b   1.000
_cell.length_c   1.000
_cell.angle_alpha   90.00
_cell.angle_beta   90.00
_cell.angle_gamma   90.00
#
_symmetry.space_group_name_H-M   'P 1'
#
loop_
_entity.id
_entity.type
_entity.pdbx_description
1 polymer ?
#
loop_
_entity_poly.entity_id
_entity_poly.type
_entity_poly.pdbx_seq_one_letter_code
_entity_poly.pdbx_strand_id
1 'polypeptide(L)'
;TKGEYRPKYLDYQAFLSWRPNKHWSFDALGNISDNNYRFVPEERETKFGTMNDAKNFRVYFDGQEKDFFRTYFAAFSLTRHFNANTFLALQYSAFTTHEQENYDIQGEYWLNESQSNAQLGVGTYMEHARNRLQARVSDVGLRFRTRFTGHTSQLGFDYKREHIRENASQWEMRDSMGHSLPTDPDRLMLIYSERSKNEITTNRLEAYLQDTWRIKSDIGLFNLNYGLRLSHWNWNKETLLSPRLSLGLLPAFNDRWTFRLATGYYYQAPFYKELRDTVIRAGLS
;
A
#
# COMPACT_ATOMS: atom_id res chain seq x y z
N THR A 1 21.54 6.77 -1.11
CA THR A 1 22.34 6.99 -2.34
C THR A 1 21.92 8.32 -2.94
N LYS A 2 22.86 9.17 -3.31
CA LYS A 2 22.57 10.37 -4.12
C LYS A 2 22.50 9.95 -5.57
N GLY A 3 21.65 10.62 -6.35
CA GLY A 3 21.50 10.32 -7.76
C GLY A 3 20.53 11.25 -8.44
N GLU A 4 20.43 11.16 -9.73
CA GLU A 4 19.49 11.92 -10.53
C GLU A 4 18.14 11.20 -10.56
N TYR A 5 17.11 11.86 -10.04
CA TYR A 5 15.73 11.40 -10.05
C TYR A 5 14.94 12.08 -11.15
N ARG A 6 14.35 11.31 -12.04
CA ARG A 6 13.53 11.81 -13.15
C ARG A 6 12.13 11.21 -13.13
N PRO A 7 11.25 11.69 -12.24
CA PRO A 7 9.87 11.26 -12.23
C PRO A 7 9.09 11.87 -13.39
N LYS A 8 8.24 11.05 -14.00
CA LYS A 8 7.22 11.49 -14.97
C LYS A 8 5.91 10.89 -14.52
N TYR A 9 4.89 11.70 -14.40
CA TYR A 9 3.58 11.24 -13.98
C TYR A 9 2.48 11.87 -14.83
N LEU A 10 1.44 11.09 -15.03
CA LEU A 10 0.17 11.51 -15.60
C LEU A 10 -0.93 10.98 -14.68
N ASP A 11 -1.81 11.86 -14.24
CA ASP A 11 -3.00 11.51 -13.48
C ASP A 11 -4.19 12.21 -14.11
N TYR A 12 -5.16 11.44 -14.57
CA TYR A 12 -6.39 11.93 -15.17
C TYR A 12 -7.58 11.38 -14.43
N GLN A 13 -8.43 12.27 -13.93
CA GLN A 13 -9.65 11.93 -13.21
C GLN A 13 -10.86 12.55 -13.88
N ALA A 14 -11.96 11.81 -13.91
CA ALA A 14 -13.24 12.28 -14.36
C ALA A 14 -14.34 11.85 -13.38
N PHE A 15 -15.20 12.78 -13.02
CA PHE A 15 -16.37 12.52 -12.18
C PHE A 15 -17.62 13.00 -12.86
N LEU A 16 -18.62 12.16 -12.91
CA LEU A 16 -19.96 12.45 -13.40
C LEU A 16 -20.99 12.21 -12.31
N SER A 17 -21.83 13.20 -12.05
CA SER A 17 -22.98 13.06 -11.15
C SER A 17 -24.24 13.44 -11.91
N TRP A 18 -25.21 12.54 -11.97
CA TRP A 18 -26.46 12.73 -12.69
C TRP A 18 -27.65 12.38 -11.81
N ARG A 19 -28.57 13.32 -11.68
CA ARG A 19 -29.81 13.19 -10.91
C ARG A 19 -31.02 13.47 -11.80
N PRO A 20 -31.52 12.45 -12.54
CA PRO A 20 -32.61 12.64 -13.49
C PRO A 20 -33.93 13.03 -12.81
N ASN A 21 -34.09 12.68 -11.54
CA ASN A 21 -35.25 13.05 -10.72
C ASN A 21 -34.94 12.89 -9.22
N LYS A 22 -35.88 13.23 -8.35
CA LYS A 22 -35.74 13.15 -6.89
C LYS A 22 -35.59 11.72 -6.34
N HIS A 23 -35.80 10.71 -7.15
CA HIS A 23 -35.78 9.31 -6.73
C HIS A 23 -34.50 8.58 -7.14
N TRP A 24 -33.77 9.09 -8.12
CA TRP A 24 -32.61 8.42 -8.66
C TRP A 24 -31.38 9.36 -8.69
N SER A 25 -30.24 8.83 -8.27
CA SER A 25 -28.94 9.45 -8.52
C SER A 25 -27.96 8.40 -9.03
N PHE A 26 -27.15 8.82 -9.97
CA PHE A 26 -26.08 8.05 -10.57
C PHE A 26 -24.80 8.86 -10.44
N ASP A 27 -23.76 8.25 -9.89
CA ASP A 27 -22.43 8.84 -9.80
C ASP A 27 -21.42 7.89 -10.44
N ALA A 28 -20.49 8.41 -11.21
CA ALA A 28 -19.42 7.66 -11.85
C ALA A 28 -18.08 8.39 -11.66
N LEU A 29 -17.05 7.65 -11.33
CA LEU A 29 -15.69 8.12 -11.18
C LEU A 29 -14.76 7.25 -12.02
N GLY A 30 -13.87 7.87 -12.80
CA GLY A 30 -12.80 7.21 -13.52
C GLY A 30 -11.46 7.87 -13.20
N ASN A 31 -10.41 7.07 -13.11
CA ASN A 31 -9.04 7.53 -12.96
C ASN A 31 -8.09 6.68 -13.79
N ILE A 32 -7.14 7.35 -14.44
CA ILE A 32 -5.99 6.74 -15.11
C ILE A 32 -4.75 7.40 -14.57
N SER A 33 -3.87 6.63 -13.96
CA SER A 33 -2.59 7.09 -13.44
C SER A 33 -1.44 6.34 -14.10
N ASP A 34 -0.45 7.07 -14.59
CA ASP A 34 0.76 6.53 -15.20
C ASP A 34 1.96 7.24 -14.60
N ASN A 35 2.76 6.50 -13.84
CA ASN A 35 3.92 7.01 -13.15
C ASN A 35 5.14 6.24 -13.64
N ASN A 36 6.10 6.98 -14.17
CA ASN A 36 7.40 6.47 -14.59
C ASN A 36 8.47 7.14 -13.75
N TYR A 37 9.32 6.34 -13.19
CA TYR A 37 10.41 6.79 -12.35
C TYR A 37 11.72 6.26 -12.90
N ARG A 38 12.71 7.13 -12.99
CA ARG A 38 14.06 6.76 -13.36
C ARG A 38 15.03 7.33 -12.33
N PHE A 39 15.86 6.47 -11.80
CA PHE A 39 16.97 6.83 -10.93
C PHE A 39 18.29 6.42 -11.56
N VAL A 40 19.25 7.35 -11.58
CA VAL A 40 20.63 7.12 -12.00
C VAL A 40 21.51 7.51 -10.82
N PRO A 41 22.22 6.57 -10.18
CA PRO A 41 23.09 6.89 -9.06
C PRO A 41 24.26 7.74 -9.51
N GLU A 42 24.69 8.66 -8.64
CA GLU A 42 25.83 9.54 -8.87
C GLU A 42 27.04 9.06 -8.09
N GLU A 43 28.22 9.31 -8.67
CA GLU A 43 29.49 9.10 -7.99
C GLU A 43 29.57 9.91 -6.70
N ARG A 44 30.25 9.35 -5.71
CA ARG A 44 30.41 9.98 -4.42
C ARG A 44 31.83 9.88 -3.92
N GLU A 45 32.34 11.00 -3.44
CA GLU A 45 33.63 11.09 -2.73
C GLU A 45 33.38 11.63 -1.32
N THR A 46 34.00 10.99 -0.32
CA THR A 46 33.91 11.39 1.08
C THR A 46 35.31 11.30 1.67
N LYS A 47 35.79 12.40 2.23
CA LYS A 47 37.08 12.47 2.97
C LYS A 47 36.77 12.47 4.45
N PHE A 48 37.50 11.66 5.20
CA PHE A 48 37.39 11.55 6.66
C PHE A 48 38.72 11.18 7.31
N GLY A 49 38.84 11.38 8.61
CA GLY A 49 40.04 11.11 9.39
C GLY A 49 40.65 12.36 9.99
N THR A 50 41.89 12.26 10.46
CA THR A 50 42.65 13.35 11.05
C THR A 50 43.63 13.95 10.04
N MET A 51 44.26 15.09 10.37
CA MET A 51 45.27 15.70 9.49
C MET A 51 46.44 14.76 9.14
N ASN A 52 46.74 13.80 10.01
CA ASN A 52 47.87 12.87 9.81
C ASN A 52 47.40 11.50 9.27
N ASP A 53 46.12 11.22 9.26
CA ASP A 53 45.51 9.95 8.77
C ASP A 53 44.16 10.24 8.08
N ALA A 54 44.22 10.99 7.01
CA ALA A 54 43.07 11.30 6.20
C ALA A 54 42.86 10.23 5.13
N LYS A 55 41.63 9.73 5.05
CA LYS A 55 41.18 8.71 4.09
C LYS A 55 40.22 9.30 3.11
N ASN A 56 40.25 8.80 1.89
CA ASN A 56 39.37 9.17 0.82
C ASN A 56 38.56 7.94 0.39
N PHE A 57 37.27 7.99 0.60
CA PHE A 57 36.32 6.96 0.16
C PHE A 57 35.59 7.46 -1.07
N ARG A 58 35.73 6.74 -2.19
CA ARG A 58 35.09 7.06 -3.45
C ARG A 58 34.21 5.89 -3.90
N VAL A 59 33.03 6.18 -4.36
CA VAL A 59 32.13 5.20 -4.95
C VAL A 59 31.76 5.64 -6.37
N TYR A 60 32.04 4.78 -7.31
CA TYR A 60 31.64 4.92 -8.69
C TYR A 60 30.40 4.07 -8.93
N PHE A 61 29.43 4.62 -9.65
CA PHE A 61 28.22 3.89 -10.01
C PHE A 61 28.06 3.81 -11.52
N ASP A 62 27.55 2.69 -11.98
CA ASP A 62 27.02 2.49 -13.33
C ASP A 62 25.65 1.81 -13.26
N GLY A 63 24.83 2.10 -14.27
CA GLY A 63 23.49 1.53 -14.34
C GLY A 63 22.37 2.49 -13.98
N GLN A 64 21.19 1.94 -13.80
CA GLN A 64 19.98 2.71 -13.54
C GLN A 64 18.85 1.84 -12.98
N GLU A 65 17.93 2.49 -12.33
CA GLU A 65 16.62 1.97 -11.93
C GLU A 65 15.53 2.60 -12.78
N LYS A 66 14.55 1.80 -13.20
CA LYS A 66 13.37 2.23 -13.95
C LYS A 66 12.15 1.55 -13.38
N ASP A 67 11.27 2.36 -12.83
CA ASP A 67 10.02 1.90 -12.28
C ASP A 67 8.85 2.44 -13.10
N PHE A 68 7.86 1.60 -13.19
CA PHE A 68 6.65 1.88 -13.93
C PHE A 68 5.44 1.44 -13.13
N PHE A 69 4.50 2.36 -12.92
CA PHE A 69 3.25 2.12 -12.19
C PHE A 69 2.10 2.67 -13.02
N ARG A 70 1.22 1.79 -13.49
CA ARG A 70 0.02 2.19 -14.22
C ARG A 70 -1.21 1.64 -13.55
N THR A 71 -2.15 2.52 -13.22
CA THR A 71 -3.40 2.17 -12.58
C THR A 71 -4.58 2.69 -13.38
N TYR A 72 -5.57 1.84 -13.58
CA TYR A 72 -6.88 2.17 -14.08
C TYR A 72 -7.90 1.91 -12.97
N PHE A 73 -8.72 2.88 -12.69
CA PHE A 73 -9.79 2.78 -11.69
C PHE A 73 -11.11 3.26 -12.26
N ALA A 74 -12.19 2.57 -11.95
CA ALA A 74 -13.56 3.00 -12.21
C ALA A 74 -14.45 2.66 -11.04
N ALA A 75 -15.36 3.55 -10.71
CA ALA A 75 -16.39 3.33 -9.72
C ALA A 75 -17.74 3.90 -10.18
N PHE A 76 -18.81 3.20 -9.86
CA PHE A 76 -20.18 3.56 -10.19
C PHE A 76 -21.06 3.41 -8.95
N SER A 77 -22.00 4.32 -8.76
CA SER A 77 -23.01 4.26 -7.72
C SER A 77 -24.38 4.58 -8.30
N LEU A 78 -25.33 3.68 -8.12
CA LEU A 78 -26.73 3.88 -8.46
C LEU A 78 -27.53 3.90 -7.17
N THR A 79 -28.16 5.04 -6.85
CA THR A 79 -28.93 5.20 -5.61
C THR A 79 -30.39 5.42 -5.94
N ARG A 80 -31.26 4.60 -5.32
CA ARG A 80 -32.71 4.77 -5.29
C ARG A 80 -33.11 5.42 -3.97
N HIS A 81 -33.67 6.61 -4.03
CA HIS A 81 -34.30 7.29 -2.90
C HIS A 81 -35.81 6.95 -2.86
N PHE A 82 -36.22 6.23 -1.83
CA PHE A 82 -37.64 5.90 -1.63
C PHE A 82 -38.41 7.10 -1.05
N ASN A 83 -37.72 7.82 -0.13
CA ASN A 83 -38.19 9.06 0.46
C ASN A 83 -36.97 9.86 0.99
N ALA A 84 -37.20 10.97 1.68
CA ALA A 84 -36.13 11.81 2.24
C ALA A 84 -35.22 11.10 3.28
N ASN A 85 -35.74 10.01 3.88
CA ASN A 85 -35.06 9.29 4.97
C ASN A 85 -34.51 7.93 4.58
N THR A 86 -34.93 7.37 3.43
CA THR A 86 -34.63 5.99 3.07
C THR A 86 -34.09 5.89 1.65
N PHE A 87 -32.95 5.25 1.50
CA PHE A 87 -32.37 4.94 0.20
C PHE A 87 -31.72 3.55 0.16
N LEU A 88 -31.58 3.04 -1.05
CA LEU A 88 -30.81 1.87 -1.41
C LEU A 88 -29.77 2.27 -2.47
N ALA A 89 -28.51 1.98 -2.24
CA ALA A 89 -27.44 2.22 -3.18
C ALA A 89 -26.75 0.92 -3.59
N LEU A 90 -26.62 0.73 -4.90
CA LEU A 90 -25.77 -0.29 -5.51
C LEU A 90 -24.47 0.40 -5.93
N GLN A 91 -23.34 -0.15 -5.53
CA GLN A 91 -22.01 0.37 -5.83
C GLN A 91 -21.20 -0.72 -6.53
N TYR A 92 -20.42 -0.32 -7.51
CA TYR A 92 -19.43 -1.15 -8.15
C TYR A 92 -18.15 -0.36 -8.29
N SER A 93 -17.02 -0.98 -7.95
CA SER A 93 -15.72 -0.42 -8.24
C SER A 93 -14.77 -1.49 -8.76
N ALA A 94 -13.85 -1.10 -9.61
CA ALA A 94 -12.79 -1.95 -10.09
C ALA A 94 -11.50 -1.16 -10.30
N PHE A 95 -10.36 -1.76 -9.99
CA PHE A 95 -9.08 -1.24 -10.41
C PHE A 95 -8.18 -2.34 -10.95
N THR A 96 -7.28 -1.94 -11.83
CA THR A 96 -6.18 -2.76 -12.30
C THR A 96 -4.91 -1.95 -12.18
N THR A 97 -3.88 -2.50 -11.53
CA THR A 97 -2.55 -1.92 -11.49
C THR A 97 -1.54 -2.84 -12.15
N HIS A 98 -0.57 -2.24 -12.84
CA HIS A 98 0.61 -2.87 -13.41
C HIS A 98 1.82 -2.16 -12.85
N GLU A 99 2.66 -2.87 -12.13
CA GLU A 99 3.86 -2.36 -11.51
C GLU A 99 5.06 -3.12 -12.05
N GLN A 100 6.10 -2.39 -12.38
CA GLN A 100 7.39 -2.94 -12.79
C GLN A 100 8.49 -2.16 -12.10
N GLU A 101 9.42 -2.89 -11.51
CA GLU A 101 10.64 -2.39 -10.92
C GLU A 101 11.80 -3.10 -11.60
N ASN A 102 12.62 -2.34 -12.30
CA ASN A 102 13.74 -2.88 -13.04
C ASN A 102 14.99 -2.07 -12.71
N TYR A 103 15.97 -2.70 -12.12
CA TYR A 103 17.27 -2.08 -11.93
C TYR A 103 18.40 -3.01 -12.28
N ASP A 104 19.48 -2.40 -12.80
CA ASP A 104 20.81 -2.95 -12.94
C ASP A 104 21.74 -1.86 -12.45
N ILE A 105 22.33 -2.05 -11.29
CA ILE A 105 23.22 -1.09 -10.66
C ILE A 105 24.49 -1.80 -10.29
N GLN A 106 25.62 -1.29 -10.78
CA GLN A 106 26.94 -1.68 -10.38
C GLN A 106 27.57 -0.54 -9.59
N GLY A 107 28.22 -0.87 -8.48
CA GLY A 107 28.98 0.07 -7.70
C GLY A 107 30.40 -0.44 -7.45
N GLU A 108 31.39 0.42 -7.61
CA GLU A 108 32.77 0.18 -7.23
C GLU A 108 33.17 1.17 -6.15
N TYR A 109 33.71 0.70 -5.04
CA TYR A 109 34.15 1.56 -3.98
C TYR A 109 35.63 1.40 -3.71
N TRP A 110 36.28 2.54 -3.49
CA TRP A 110 37.71 2.68 -3.29
C TRP A 110 37.95 3.40 -1.98
N LEU A 111 38.81 2.83 -1.16
CA LEU A 111 39.32 3.47 0.04
C LEU A 111 40.81 3.70 -0.11
N ASN A 112 41.21 4.97 -0.16
CA ASN A 112 42.61 5.38 -0.32
C ASN A 112 43.05 6.22 0.86
N GLU A 113 44.36 6.16 1.17
CA GLU A 113 44.98 7.11 2.05
C GLU A 113 45.20 8.44 1.30
N SER A 114 44.74 9.55 1.88
CA SER A 114 44.74 10.84 1.16
C SER A 114 46.12 11.43 0.92
N GLN A 115 47.13 11.11 1.75
CA GLN A 115 48.46 11.66 1.62
C GLN A 115 49.35 10.86 0.67
N SER A 116 49.28 9.54 0.72
CA SER A 116 50.12 8.66 -0.10
C SER A 116 49.42 8.14 -1.36
N ASN A 117 48.12 8.34 -1.46
CA ASN A 117 47.25 7.71 -2.45
C ASN A 117 47.31 6.17 -2.43
N ALA A 118 47.83 5.60 -1.32
CA ALA A 118 47.88 4.16 -1.15
C ALA A 118 46.46 3.58 -1.09
N GLN A 119 46.22 2.55 -1.88
CA GLN A 119 44.98 1.84 -1.93
C GLN A 119 44.83 0.96 -0.68
N LEU A 120 43.82 1.25 0.15
CA LEU A 120 43.55 0.53 1.38
C LEU A 120 42.50 -0.54 1.20
N GLY A 121 41.62 -0.38 0.21
CA GLY A 121 40.57 -1.35 -0.08
C GLY A 121 39.81 -0.98 -1.34
N VAL A 122 39.37 -2.00 -2.03
CA VAL A 122 38.49 -1.91 -3.21
C VAL A 122 37.40 -2.97 -3.07
N GLY A 123 36.22 -2.66 -3.52
CA GLY A 123 35.15 -3.64 -3.60
C GLY A 123 34.16 -3.27 -4.69
N THR A 124 33.47 -4.27 -5.18
CA THR A 124 32.45 -4.15 -6.21
C THR A 124 31.17 -4.79 -5.72
N TYR A 125 30.05 -4.20 -6.01
CA TYR A 125 28.76 -4.85 -5.87
C TYR A 125 27.93 -4.68 -7.14
N MET A 126 27.01 -5.62 -7.36
CA MET A 126 26.11 -5.63 -8.49
C MET A 126 24.73 -6.02 -8.00
N GLU A 127 23.75 -5.19 -8.29
CA GLU A 127 22.35 -5.40 -7.95
C GLU A 127 21.52 -5.50 -9.23
N HIS A 128 20.60 -6.45 -9.24
CA HIS A 128 19.70 -6.69 -10.35
C HIS A 128 18.30 -6.98 -9.85
N ALA A 129 17.30 -6.34 -10.46
CA ALA A 129 15.90 -6.73 -10.26
C ALA A 129 15.07 -6.65 -11.53
N ARG A 130 14.12 -7.56 -11.61
CA ARG A 130 13.05 -7.63 -12.63
C ARG A 130 11.77 -8.06 -11.94
N ASN A 131 11.14 -7.11 -11.27
CA ASN A 131 9.94 -7.34 -10.49
C ASN A 131 8.72 -6.85 -11.26
N ARG A 132 7.69 -7.66 -11.31
CA ARG A 132 6.42 -7.33 -11.97
C ARG A 132 5.26 -7.73 -11.07
N LEU A 133 4.34 -6.81 -10.85
CA LEU A 133 3.09 -7.05 -10.15
C LEU A 133 1.92 -6.62 -11.02
N GLN A 134 0.91 -7.46 -11.11
CA GLN A 134 -0.37 -7.15 -11.69
C GLN A 134 -1.46 -7.47 -10.66
N ALA A 135 -2.24 -6.48 -10.28
CA ALA A 135 -3.39 -6.67 -9.42
C ALA A 135 -4.66 -6.20 -10.12
N ARG A 136 -5.71 -7.01 -10.02
CA ARG A 136 -7.07 -6.68 -10.45
C ARG A 136 -7.99 -6.89 -9.27
N VAL A 137 -8.73 -5.86 -8.89
CA VAL A 137 -9.67 -5.92 -7.79
C VAL A 137 -11.01 -5.38 -8.27
N SER A 138 -12.07 -6.09 -7.97
CA SER A 138 -13.44 -5.64 -8.20
C SER A 138 -14.26 -5.80 -6.93
N ASP A 139 -15.15 -4.86 -6.69
CA ASP A 139 -15.98 -4.80 -5.51
C ASP A 139 -17.41 -4.42 -5.91
N VAL A 140 -18.40 -5.18 -5.41
CA VAL A 140 -19.82 -4.89 -5.54
C VAL A 140 -20.39 -4.70 -4.15
N GLY A 141 -20.99 -3.54 -3.90
CA GLY A 141 -21.58 -3.20 -2.62
C GLY A 141 -23.07 -2.85 -2.73
N LEU A 142 -23.85 -3.29 -1.77
CA LEU A 142 -25.25 -2.91 -1.59
C LEU A 142 -25.38 -2.23 -0.22
N ARG A 143 -25.98 -1.03 -0.18
CA ARG A 143 -26.14 -0.25 1.02
C ARG A 143 -27.55 0.24 1.15
N PHE A 144 -28.23 -0.19 2.20
CA PHE A 144 -29.53 0.31 2.61
C PHE A 144 -29.40 1.22 3.83
N ARG A 145 -30.02 2.38 3.80
CA ARG A 145 -30.06 3.31 4.93
C ARG A 145 -31.45 3.84 5.13
N THR A 146 -31.87 3.90 6.40
CA THR A 146 -33.14 4.51 6.79
C THR A 146 -33.01 5.33 8.07
N ARG A 147 -33.78 6.38 8.18
CA ARG A 147 -33.90 7.23 9.38
C ARG A 147 -35.33 7.20 9.87
N PHE A 148 -35.49 6.93 11.16
CA PHE A 148 -36.78 6.97 11.84
C PHE A 148 -36.56 7.40 13.27
N THR A 149 -37.49 8.07 13.89
CA THR A 149 -37.52 8.58 15.28
C THR A 149 -36.24 8.38 16.10
N GLY A 150 -35.25 9.27 15.89
CA GLY A 150 -33.97 9.24 16.61
C GLY A 150 -32.95 8.20 16.13
N HIS A 151 -33.34 7.27 15.28
CA HIS A 151 -32.48 6.22 14.74
C HIS A 151 -31.98 6.52 13.34
N THR A 152 -30.77 6.07 13.02
CA THR A 152 -30.23 5.99 11.68
C THR A 152 -29.62 4.62 11.49
N SER A 153 -30.37 3.73 10.85
CA SER A 153 -29.96 2.34 10.62
C SER A 153 -29.36 2.17 9.24
N GLN A 154 -28.32 1.35 9.14
CA GLN A 154 -27.66 0.99 7.89
C GLN A 154 -27.43 -0.51 7.83
N LEU A 155 -27.73 -1.09 6.69
CA LEU A 155 -27.40 -2.46 6.31
C LEU A 155 -26.51 -2.41 5.08
N GLY A 156 -25.43 -3.13 5.06
CA GLY A 156 -24.55 -3.23 3.90
C GLY A 156 -24.10 -4.66 3.64
N PHE A 157 -23.83 -4.90 2.38
CA PHE A 157 -23.25 -6.12 1.88
C PHE A 157 -22.20 -5.76 0.84
N ASP A 158 -21.02 -6.39 0.91
CA ASP A 158 -19.92 -6.19 -0.04
C ASP A 158 -19.38 -7.55 -0.50
N TYR A 159 -19.14 -7.68 -1.80
CA TYR A 159 -18.45 -8.79 -2.41
C TYR A 159 -17.23 -8.25 -3.14
N LYS A 160 -16.03 -8.65 -2.70
CA LYS A 160 -14.76 -8.27 -3.29
C LYS A 160 -14.07 -9.48 -3.89
N ARG A 161 -13.60 -9.33 -5.13
CA ARG A 161 -12.75 -10.30 -5.81
C ARG A 161 -11.40 -9.67 -6.09
N GLU A 162 -10.33 -10.35 -5.68
CA GLU A 162 -8.94 -9.94 -5.87
C GLU A 162 -8.21 -11.00 -6.70
N HIS A 163 -7.52 -10.57 -7.73
CA HIS A 163 -6.65 -11.43 -8.54
C HIS A 163 -5.30 -10.75 -8.70
N ILE A 164 -4.27 -11.35 -8.12
CA ILE A 164 -2.93 -10.79 -8.04
C ILE A 164 -1.95 -11.78 -8.64
N ARG A 165 -1.11 -11.29 -9.55
CA ARG A 165 0.02 -12.01 -10.15
C ARG A 165 1.28 -11.25 -9.86
N GLU A 166 2.26 -11.93 -9.29
CA GLU A 166 3.59 -11.41 -9.04
C GLU A 166 4.63 -12.31 -9.67
N ASN A 167 5.64 -11.68 -10.25
CA ASN A 167 6.85 -12.35 -10.68
C ASN A 167 8.01 -11.46 -10.26
N ALA A 168 8.79 -11.89 -9.28
CA ALA A 168 9.96 -11.20 -8.80
C ALA A 168 11.20 -12.04 -9.06
N SER A 169 12.26 -11.37 -9.53
CA SER A 169 13.58 -11.94 -9.70
C SER A 169 14.60 -10.88 -9.39
N GLN A 170 15.30 -11.03 -8.28
CA GLN A 170 16.32 -10.10 -7.85
C GLN A 170 17.50 -10.82 -7.22
N TRP A 171 18.68 -10.25 -7.37
CA TRP A 171 19.89 -10.77 -6.80
C TRP A 171 20.93 -9.67 -6.55
N GLU A 172 21.83 -9.94 -5.64
CA GLU A 172 22.95 -9.09 -5.29
C GLU A 172 24.22 -9.91 -5.25
N MET A 173 25.28 -9.39 -5.86
CA MET A 173 26.62 -9.91 -5.81
C MET A 173 27.56 -8.89 -5.21
N ARG A 174 28.54 -9.33 -4.43
CA ARG A 174 29.58 -8.46 -3.83
C ARG A 174 30.95 -9.10 -3.88
N ASP A 175 31.92 -8.22 -3.95
CA ASP A 175 33.33 -8.44 -3.65
C ASP A 175 33.87 -7.27 -2.84
N SER A 176 34.76 -7.50 -1.91
CA SER A 176 35.32 -6.48 -1.03
C SER A 176 36.82 -6.68 -0.75
N MET A 177 37.51 -7.37 -1.61
CA MET A 177 38.94 -7.68 -1.44
C MET A 177 39.33 -8.22 -0.06
N GLY A 178 38.44 -9.01 0.55
CA GLY A 178 38.69 -9.61 1.87
C GLY A 178 38.37 -8.71 3.06
N HIS A 179 37.93 -7.47 2.87
CA HIS A 179 37.61 -6.55 3.97
C HIS A 179 36.17 -6.68 4.51
N SER A 180 35.31 -7.38 3.80
CA SER A 180 33.97 -7.73 4.24
C SER A 180 33.54 -9.08 3.68
N LEU A 181 32.40 -9.58 4.06
CA LEU A 181 31.83 -10.78 3.43
C LEU A 181 31.19 -10.43 2.07
N PRO A 182 31.40 -11.23 1.02
CA PRO A 182 32.27 -12.39 0.93
C PRO A 182 33.76 -11.99 0.91
N THR A 183 34.63 -12.92 1.26
CA THR A 183 36.08 -12.65 1.41
C THR A 183 36.94 -13.05 0.20
N ASP A 184 36.34 -13.51 -0.88
CA ASP A 184 37.07 -13.89 -2.10
C ASP A 184 37.38 -12.61 -2.90
N PRO A 185 38.67 -12.22 -3.03
CA PRO A 185 39.06 -10.96 -3.69
C PRO A 185 38.96 -11.02 -5.22
N ASP A 186 38.85 -12.23 -5.79
CA ASP A 186 38.95 -12.43 -7.23
C ASP A 186 37.58 -12.71 -7.87
N ARG A 187 36.51 -12.76 -7.05
CA ARG A 187 35.17 -13.14 -7.52
C ARG A 187 34.07 -12.29 -6.88
N LEU A 188 33.14 -11.87 -7.71
CA LEU A 188 31.83 -11.42 -7.24
C LEU A 188 31.05 -12.65 -6.76
N MET A 189 30.68 -12.63 -5.47
CA MET A 189 29.91 -13.72 -4.87
C MET A 189 28.43 -13.34 -4.71
N LEU A 190 27.59 -14.32 -4.93
CA LEU A 190 26.16 -14.16 -4.72
C LEU A 190 25.86 -14.07 -3.22
N ILE A 191 25.43 -12.87 -2.78
CA ILE A 191 25.05 -12.62 -1.38
C ILE A 191 23.58 -12.94 -1.18
N TYR A 192 22.75 -12.60 -2.16
CA TYR A 192 21.33 -12.66 -2.06
C TYR A 192 20.72 -12.99 -3.41
N SER A 193 19.74 -13.88 -3.43
CA SER A 193 18.89 -14.14 -4.59
C SER A 193 17.48 -14.43 -4.13
N GLU A 194 16.53 -13.70 -4.67
CA GLU A 194 15.12 -13.92 -4.45
C GLU A 194 14.44 -14.22 -5.78
N ARG A 195 13.60 -15.25 -5.77
CA ARG A 195 12.71 -15.54 -6.89
C ARG A 195 11.33 -15.87 -6.34
N SER A 196 10.32 -15.25 -6.89
CA SER A 196 8.93 -15.57 -6.59
C SER A 196 8.10 -15.56 -7.86
N LYS A 197 7.12 -16.47 -7.92
CA LYS A 197 6.11 -16.48 -8.96
C LYS A 197 4.79 -16.88 -8.30
N ASN A 198 4.00 -15.88 -7.96
CA ASN A 198 2.78 -16.05 -7.20
C ASN A 198 1.57 -15.64 -8.04
N GLU A 199 0.50 -16.42 -7.90
CA GLU A 199 -0.81 -16.07 -8.42
C GLU A 199 -1.85 -16.37 -7.35
N ILE A 200 -2.56 -15.34 -6.91
CA ILE A 200 -3.56 -15.44 -5.87
C ILE A 200 -4.89 -14.92 -6.40
N THR A 201 -5.93 -15.74 -6.23
CA THR A 201 -7.31 -15.31 -6.48
C THR A 201 -8.11 -15.51 -5.21
N THR A 202 -8.63 -14.42 -4.66
CA THR A 202 -9.41 -14.45 -3.43
C THR A 202 -10.75 -13.76 -3.59
N ASN A 203 -11.72 -14.20 -2.76
CA ASN A 203 -13.03 -13.60 -2.65
C ASN A 203 -13.32 -13.30 -1.19
N ARG A 204 -13.86 -12.13 -0.93
CA ARG A 204 -14.32 -11.70 0.40
C ARG A 204 -15.78 -11.34 0.33
N LEU A 205 -16.52 -11.80 1.33
CA LEU A 205 -17.91 -11.44 1.56
C LEU A 205 -17.99 -10.69 2.87
N GLU A 206 -18.61 -9.53 2.86
CA GLU A 206 -18.84 -8.78 4.08
C GLU A 206 -20.31 -8.38 4.16
N ALA A 207 -20.86 -8.49 5.36
CA ALA A 207 -22.18 -7.97 5.68
C ALA A 207 -22.11 -7.18 6.99
N TYR A 208 -22.82 -6.09 7.08
CA TYR A 208 -22.90 -5.34 8.33
C TYR A 208 -24.28 -4.75 8.57
N LEU A 209 -24.61 -4.67 9.85
CA LEU A 209 -25.76 -3.94 10.36
C LEU A 209 -25.24 -2.97 11.42
N GLN A 210 -25.64 -1.70 11.31
CA GLN A 210 -25.31 -0.70 12.32
C GLN A 210 -26.47 0.26 12.50
N ASP A 211 -26.59 0.78 13.73
CA ASP A 211 -27.55 1.81 14.06
C ASP A 211 -26.91 2.92 14.89
N THR A 212 -27.37 4.13 14.68
CA THR A 212 -27.06 5.30 15.47
C THR A 212 -28.34 5.78 16.12
N TRP A 213 -28.42 5.65 17.44
CA TRP A 213 -29.56 6.14 18.21
C TRP A 213 -29.20 7.45 18.90
N ARG A 214 -29.98 8.49 18.59
CA ARG A 214 -29.87 9.81 19.20
C ARG A 214 -30.92 9.97 20.28
N ILE A 215 -30.47 10.19 21.51
CA ILE A 215 -31.32 10.29 22.70
C ILE A 215 -31.14 11.69 23.25
N LYS A 216 -32.20 12.46 23.29
CA LYS A 216 -32.23 13.78 23.97
C LYS A 216 -32.62 13.59 25.43
N SER A 217 -31.86 14.21 26.32
CA SER A 217 -32.06 14.16 27.77
C SER A 217 -31.74 15.53 28.36
N ASP A 218 -32.15 15.78 29.59
CA ASP A 218 -31.86 17.03 30.31
C ASP A 218 -30.36 17.25 30.55
N ILE A 219 -29.59 16.18 30.61
CA ILE A 219 -28.13 16.23 30.77
C ILE A 219 -27.37 16.44 29.48
N GLY A 220 -28.03 16.27 28.31
CA GLY A 220 -27.43 16.49 27.02
C GLY A 220 -27.96 15.57 25.92
N LEU A 221 -27.27 15.59 24.78
CA LEU A 221 -27.54 14.74 23.63
C LEU A 221 -26.59 13.54 23.63
N PHE A 222 -27.17 12.34 23.75
CA PHE A 222 -26.43 11.10 23.58
C PHE A 222 -26.53 10.62 22.13
N ASN A 223 -25.40 10.09 21.63
CA ASN A 223 -25.29 9.36 20.37
C ASN A 223 -24.76 7.96 20.68
N LEU A 224 -25.61 6.96 20.63
CA LEU A 224 -25.23 5.57 20.79
C LEU A 224 -25.10 4.94 19.41
N ASN A 225 -23.88 4.52 19.03
CA ASN A 225 -23.65 3.78 17.80
C ASN A 225 -23.33 2.34 18.15
N TYR A 226 -24.03 1.41 17.58
CA TYR A 226 -23.79 -0.02 17.75
C TYR A 226 -23.94 -0.73 16.42
N GLY A 227 -23.17 -1.77 16.24
CA GLY A 227 -23.18 -2.50 14.99
C GLY A 227 -22.44 -3.83 15.06
N LEU A 228 -22.71 -4.61 14.06
CA LEU A 228 -22.12 -5.93 13.87
C LEU A 228 -21.66 -6.04 12.42
N ARG A 229 -20.43 -6.54 12.21
CA ARG A 229 -19.90 -6.90 10.90
C ARG A 229 -19.54 -8.36 10.88
N LEU A 230 -19.94 -9.05 9.85
CA LEU A 230 -19.54 -10.39 9.47
C LEU A 230 -18.63 -10.28 8.24
N SER A 231 -17.47 -10.92 8.27
CA SER A 231 -16.52 -10.98 7.15
C SER A 231 -16.11 -12.42 6.93
N HIS A 232 -16.22 -12.89 5.69
CA HIS A 232 -15.76 -14.22 5.28
C HIS A 232 -14.72 -14.08 4.17
N TRP A 233 -13.57 -14.75 4.34
CA TRP A 233 -12.51 -14.80 3.34
C TRP A 233 -12.26 -16.23 2.90
N ASN A 234 -12.36 -16.49 1.60
CA ASN A 234 -12.24 -17.84 1.06
C ASN A 234 -10.79 -18.39 1.07
N TRP A 235 -9.77 -17.53 1.19
CA TRP A 235 -8.37 -17.92 1.21
C TRP A 235 -8.03 -18.80 2.41
N ASN A 236 -8.35 -18.32 3.60
CA ASN A 236 -8.13 -19.06 4.86
C ASN A 236 -9.42 -19.71 5.40
N LYS A 237 -10.55 -19.57 4.67
CA LYS A 237 -11.89 -20.06 5.05
C LYS A 237 -12.37 -19.51 6.40
N GLU A 238 -11.83 -18.38 6.81
CA GLU A 238 -12.14 -17.77 8.09
C GLU A 238 -13.38 -16.89 8.00
N THR A 239 -14.18 -16.95 9.06
CA THR A 239 -15.35 -16.08 9.23
C THR A 239 -15.19 -15.33 10.54
N LEU A 240 -15.16 -14.00 10.45
CA LEU A 240 -14.90 -13.10 11.57
C LEU A 240 -16.14 -12.29 11.89
N LEU A 241 -16.46 -12.20 13.18
CA LEU A 241 -17.54 -11.38 13.70
C LEU A 241 -16.96 -10.21 14.48
N SER A 242 -17.33 -8.98 14.09
CA SER A 242 -16.79 -7.73 14.64
C SER A 242 -17.91 -6.88 15.25
N PRO A 243 -18.31 -7.09 16.51
CA PRO A 243 -19.19 -6.18 17.23
C PRO A 243 -18.48 -4.87 17.56
N ARG A 244 -19.23 -3.77 17.49
CA ARG A 244 -18.74 -2.42 17.78
C ARG A 244 -19.77 -1.63 18.53
N LEU A 245 -19.32 -0.85 19.50
CA LEU A 245 -20.15 0.02 20.32
C LEU A 245 -19.41 1.35 20.53
N SER A 246 -20.11 2.47 20.38
CA SER A 246 -19.60 3.76 20.84
C SER A 246 -20.72 4.62 21.40
N LEU A 247 -20.39 5.33 22.46
CA LEU A 247 -21.25 6.30 23.13
C LEU A 247 -20.61 7.69 23.03
N GLY A 248 -21.38 8.65 22.55
CA GLY A 248 -21.03 10.07 22.55
C GLY A 248 -22.01 10.84 23.42
N LEU A 249 -21.52 11.81 24.17
CA LEU A 249 -22.33 12.75 24.94
C LEU A 249 -21.91 14.18 24.62
N LEU A 250 -22.89 14.99 24.19
CA LEU A 250 -22.80 16.45 24.14
C LEU A 250 -23.59 16.99 25.34
N PRO A 251 -22.90 17.49 26.41
CA PRO A 251 -23.59 17.92 27.62
C PRO A 251 -24.42 19.17 27.39
N ALA A 252 -25.57 19.28 28.04
CA ALA A 252 -26.44 20.46 27.96
C ALA A 252 -25.83 21.71 28.63
N PHE A 253 -24.89 21.54 29.57
CA PHE A 253 -24.28 22.64 30.33
C PHE A 253 -23.21 23.42 29.53
N ASN A 254 -22.61 22.77 28.50
CA ASN A 254 -21.58 23.43 27.69
C ASN A 254 -21.36 22.68 26.38
N ASP A 255 -21.65 23.31 25.27
CA ASP A 255 -21.54 22.78 23.91
C ASP A 255 -20.08 22.63 23.38
N ARG A 256 -19.11 23.19 24.11
CA ARG A 256 -17.68 23.04 23.79
C ARG A 256 -17.09 21.71 24.22
N TRP A 257 -17.82 20.94 25.06
CA TRP A 257 -17.38 19.63 25.52
C TRP A 257 -18.06 18.52 24.74
N THR A 258 -17.27 17.50 24.40
CA THR A 258 -17.79 16.27 23.83
C THR A 258 -17.05 15.09 24.48
N PHE A 259 -17.81 14.18 25.07
CA PHE A 259 -17.27 12.95 25.62
C PHE A 259 -17.54 11.80 24.66
N ARG A 260 -16.55 10.93 24.46
CA ARG A 260 -16.70 9.74 23.61
C ARG A 260 -16.03 8.53 24.24
N LEU A 261 -16.74 7.41 24.21
CA LEU A 261 -16.24 6.10 24.59
C LEU A 261 -16.53 5.13 23.44
N ALA A 262 -15.53 4.33 23.03
CA ALA A 262 -15.72 3.35 21.98
C ALA A 262 -14.99 2.05 22.32
N THR A 263 -15.63 0.92 21.98
CA THR A 263 -15.06 -0.42 22.10
C THR A 263 -15.52 -1.30 20.93
N GLY A 264 -14.77 -2.35 20.65
CA GLY A 264 -15.12 -3.31 19.60
C GLY A 264 -13.97 -4.21 19.21
N TYR A 265 -14.30 -5.21 18.41
CA TYR A 265 -13.31 -6.06 17.77
C TYR A 265 -13.03 -5.56 16.35
N TYR A 266 -11.74 -5.42 16.04
CA TYR A 266 -11.27 -4.93 14.73
C TYR A 266 -10.32 -5.96 14.15
N TYR A 267 -10.64 -6.44 12.96
CA TYR A 267 -9.82 -7.37 12.22
C TYR A 267 -9.38 -6.72 10.92
N GLN A 268 -8.13 -6.94 10.56
CA GLN A 268 -7.56 -6.55 9.28
C GLN A 268 -7.01 -7.81 8.62
N ALA A 269 -7.41 -8.05 7.39
CA ALA A 269 -6.82 -9.12 6.60
C ALA A 269 -5.35 -8.79 6.28
N PRO A 270 -4.46 -9.78 6.20
CA PRO A 270 -3.08 -9.58 5.81
C PRO A 270 -2.98 -8.95 4.42
N PHE A 271 -1.94 -8.16 4.21
CA PHE A 271 -1.62 -7.61 2.90
C PHE A 271 -1.08 -8.71 1.98
N TYR A 272 -1.20 -8.51 0.68
CA TYR A 272 -0.69 -9.46 -0.31
C TYR A 272 0.79 -9.83 -0.09
N LYS A 273 1.64 -8.85 0.26
CA LYS A 273 3.07 -9.10 0.52
C LYS A 273 3.35 -10.10 1.66
N GLU A 274 2.42 -10.25 2.58
CA GLU A 274 2.51 -11.20 3.70
C GLU A 274 2.06 -12.62 3.30
N LEU A 275 1.37 -12.74 2.16
CA LEU A 275 0.82 -14.01 1.65
C LEU A 275 1.69 -14.63 0.55
N ARG A 276 2.68 -13.90 0.06
CA ARG A 276 3.52 -14.38 -1.03
C ARG A 276 4.50 -15.46 -0.54
N ASP A 277 4.67 -16.50 -1.34
CA ASP A 277 5.74 -17.49 -1.16
C ASP A 277 6.99 -17.00 -1.91
N THR A 278 8.10 -16.91 -1.19
CA THR A 278 9.35 -16.37 -1.70
C THR A 278 10.48 -17.32 -1.38
N VAL A 279 11.24 -17.73 -2.40
CA VAL A 279 12.45 -18.49 -2.23
C VAL A 279 13.64 -17.52 -2.14
N ILE A 280 14.16 -17.37 -0.93
CA ILE A 280 15.35 -16.56 -0.66
C ILE A 280 16.54 -17.49 -0.55
N ARG A 281 17.60 -17.22 -1.32
CA ARG A 281 18.90 -17.86 -1.18
C ARG A 281 19.91 -16.78 -0.77
N ALA A 282 20.32 -16.81 0.49
CA ALA A 282 21.48 -16.05 0.95
C ALA A 282 22.76 -16.75 0.46
N GLY A 283 23.79 -16.00 0.15
CA GLY A 283 25.06 -16.52 -0.32
C GLY A 283 25.58 -17.59 0.63
N LEU A 284 25.81 -18.74 0.08
CA LEU A 284 26.45 -19.83 0.79
C LEU A 284 27.95 -19.61 0.72
N SER A 285 28.54 -19.53 1.88
CA SER A 285 29.99 -19.65 2.08
C SER A 285 30.51 -20.99 1.57
#